data_302b775cef9dc444b4145a65ac588e50
#
_entry.id   302b775cef9dc444b4145a65ac588e50
#
_cell.length_a   1.000
_cell.length_b   1.000
_cell.length_c   1.000
_cell.angle_alpha   90.00
_cell.angle_beta   90.00
_cell.angle_gamma   90.00
#
_symmetry.space_group_name_H-M   'P 1'
#
loop_
_entity.id
_entity.type
_entity.pdbx_description
1 polymer ?
#
loop_
_entity_poly.entity_id
_entity_poly.type
_entity_poly.pdbx_seq_one_letter_code
_entity_poly.pdbx_strand_id
1 'polypeptide(L)'
;MREVNYLTDKSQDSEKLLSFKEQILRDLEEANEQLLKIEKEYDLPDRSIETPSSLKEEEEATPPPKEEAVVASTEIPVEPEKATPIVEEKSESTKPFIKEPSQEPVEESLSRSSRNQRQQKQKKQNKIAKRIVRTVVSLLLIVIVATGIFAATYIHSAVKPMDKNATEFVTVEIPAGSSNREIGAILEKKGLVKNGQFFNYYTKFKNYSNFKSGYFNLQKSMDLETIIQKLQEEGTKTPQAPVLGKVTIPEGYTIDQIATAITADVSTKKAGKTPFKKEDFLKVVQDDAFIEKMVAKYPKLLANLPSKDSGVRYRLEGYLFPATYNYGKDTTVKEMIDQMLAAMDQNLTPYYETLESKNINVNEVLTLASLVEKEGATDQDRKDIASVFYNRLNQDMPLQSNIAILYAEGKLGQKTTLKEDATIDTEQDSPYNIYKNTGLMPGPVDNPGVSAIEAAVNPSKTDYLYFVANVENGEVFFAKTYEEHNKNVEEHVNSKLTQASSN
;
A
#
# COMPACT_ATOMS: atom_id res chain seq x y z
N MET A 1 -29.79 42.61 13.53
CA MET A 1 -28.68 43.26 12.85
C MET A 1 -27.79 43.91 13.90
N ARG A 2 -26.73 43.27 14.27
CA ARG A 2 -25.60 43.88 14.98
C ARG A 2 -24.36 43.50 14.18
N GLU A 3 -23.79 44.52 13.55
CA GLU A 3 -22.50 44.45 12.89
C GLU A 3 -21.45 44.02 13.90
N VAL A 4 -20.80 42.89 13.66
CA VAL A 4 -19.59 42.52 14.38
C VAL A 4 -18.42 43.15 13.61
N ASN A 5 -17.98 44.32 14.05
CA ASN A 5 -16.76 44.97 13.62
C ASN A 5 -15.58 44.11 14.08
N TYR A 6 -15.00 43.34 13.17
CA TYR A 6 -13.67 42.76 13.34
C TYR A 6 -12.63 43.78 12.93
N LEU A 7 -11.90 44.28 13.91
CA LEU A 7 -10.77 45.15 13.74
C LEU A 7 -9.65 44.45 12.97
N THR A 8 -9.28 45.07 11.88
CA THR A 8 -8.02 44.86 11.17
C THR A 8 -6.85 45.33 12.04
N ASP A 9 -5.93 44.51 12.41
CA ASP A 9 -4.51 44.72 12.20
C ASP A 9 -3.63 43.51 12.59
N LYS A 10 -2.61 43.32 11.76
CA LYS A 10 -1.35 42.61 11.91
C LYS A 10 -1.23 41.26 11.28
N SER A 11 -0.52 41.40 10.18
CA SER A 11 0.45 40.45 9.62
C SER A 11 1.16 39.65 10.71
N GLN A 12 0.93 38.41 10.72
CA GLN A 12 1.84 37.27 10.88
C GLN A 12 1.01 36.09 11.42
N ASP A 13 1.17 34.97 10.75
CA ASP A 13 0.69 33.66 11.17
C ASP A 13 -0.84 33.47 11.20
N SER A 14 -1.45 33.56 10.03
CA SER A 14 -2.64 32.75 9.77
C SER A 14 -2.20 31.29 9.66
N GLU A 15 -1.98 30.64 10.80
CA GLU A 15 -2.05 29.19 10.85
C GLU A 15 -3.46 28.82 10.41
N LYS A 16 -3.52 28.23 9.21
CA LYS A 16 -4.74 27.81 8.57
C LYS A 16 -5.42 26.83 9.50
N LEU A 17 -6.63 27.08 9.88
CA LEU A 17 -7.50 26.06 10.46
C LEU A 17 -7.68 24.98 9.39
N LEU A 18 -6.80 24.00 9.44
CA LEU A 18 -6.92 22.75 8.69
C LEU A 18 -8.16 22.03 9.20
N SER A 19 -8.86 21.28 8.36
CA SER A 19 -9.87 20.37 8.88
C SER A 19 -9.22 19.51 9.99
N PHE A 20 -9.95 19.10 10.98
CA PHE A 20 -9.45 18.26 12.08
C PHE A 20 -8.66 17.05 11.56
N LYS A 21 -9.10 16.46 10.45
CA LYS A 21 -8.41 15.36 9.76
C LYS A 21 -7.05 15.78 9.20
N GLU A 22 -6.95 16.96 8.61
CA GLU A 22 -5.68 17.48 8.07
C GLU A 22 -4.72 17.89 9.19
N GLN A 23 -5.24 18.33 10.32
CA GLN A 23 -4.44 18.66 11.50
C GLN A 23 -3.86 17.40 12.14
N ILE A 24 -4.66 16.33 12.31
CA ILE A 24 -4.16 15.02 12.76
C ILE A 24 -3.13 14.43 11.79
N LEU A 25 -3.36 14.53 10.49
CA LEU A 25 -2.40 14.04 9.49
C LEU A 25 -1.07 14.82 9.56
N ARG A 26 -1.13 16.11 9.78
CA ARG A 26 0.07 16.94 9.95
C ARG A 26 0.82 16.60 11.24
N ASP A 27 0.09 16.45 12.36
CA ASP A 27 0.69 16.08 13.65
C ASP A 27 1.33 14.69 13.58
N LEU A 28 0.73 13.74 12.83
CA LEU A 28 1.30 12.42 12.56
C LEU A 28 2.54 12.49 11.65
N GLU A 29 2.54 13.37 10.64
CA GLU A 29 3.73 13.59 9.78
C GLU A 29 4.86 14.23 10.60
N GLU A 30 4.58 15.22 11.42
CA GLU A 30 5.57 15.87 12.30
C GLU A 30 6.11 14.90 13.36
N ALA A 31 5.26 14.07 13.96
CA ALA A 31 5.67 13.02 14.89
C ALA A 31 6.55 11.97 14.22
N ASN A 32 6.21 11.56 12.99
CA ASN A 32 7.01 10.62 12.22
C ASN A 32 8.37 11.20 11.78
N GLU A 33 8.41 12.49 11.41
CA GLU A 33 9.69 13.19 11.16
C GLU A 33 10.56 13.30 12.40
N GLN A 34 9.96 13.52 13.57
CA GLN A 34 10.70 13.55 14.84
C GLN A 34 11.24 12.15 15.20
N LEU A 35 10.44 11.09 14.99
CA LEU A 35 10.90 9.70 15.18
C LEU A 35 12.07 9.36 14.24
N LEU A 36 11.98 9.73 12.96
CA LEU A 36 13.06 9.52 12.00
C LEU A 36 14.33 10.31 12.33
N LYS A 37 14.20 11.48 12.97
CA LYS A 37 15.36 12.24 13.48
C LYS A 37 15.98 11.55 14.69
N ILE A 38 15.17 11.05 15.61
CA ILE A 38 15.61 10.30 16.79
C ILE A 38 16.29 8.98 16.38
N GLU A 39 15.72 8.24 15.43
CA GLU A 39 16.32 7.00 14.89
C GLU A 39 17.69 7.25 14.23
N LYS A 40 17.83 8.36 13.51
CA LYS A 40 19.13 8.77 12.92
C LYS A 40 20.16 9.22 13.95
N GLU A 41 19.72 9.80 15.05
CA GLU A 41 20.60 10.32 16.13
C GLU A 41 21.09 9.19 17.06
N TYR A 42 20.30 8.12 17.21
CA TYR A 42 20.59 7.02 18.14
C TYR A 42 20.98 5.70 17.47
N ASP A 43 21.14 5.66 16.13
CA ASP A 43 21.55 4.46 15.36
C ASP A 43 20.74 3.18 15.73
N LEU A 44 19.43 3.34 15.93
CA LEU A 44 18.52 2.26 16.29
C LEU A 44 18.15 1.42 15.05
N PRO A 45 18.06 0.08 15.16
CA PRO A 45 17.72 -0.77 14.03
C PRO A 45 16.26 -0.54 13.58
N ASP A 46 16.09 -0.48 12.26
CA ASP A 46 14.83 -0.32 11.53
C ASP A 46 13.71 -1.23 12.09
N ARG A 47 12.74 -0.62 12.77
CA ARG A 47 11.49 -1.27 13.18
C ARG A 47 10.41 -0.89 12.20
N SER A 48 10.10 -1.78 11.29
CA SER A 48 8.85 -1.73 10.53
C SER A 48 7.67 -1.59 11.50
N ILE A 49 7.01 -0.45 11.46
CA ILE A 49 5.81 -0.16 12.25
C ILE A 49 4.67 -1.00 11.69
N GLU A 50 4.36 -2.11 12.36
CA GLU A 50 3.07 -2.77 12.21
C GLU A 50 2.00 -1.86 12.81
N THR A 51 1.04 -1.46 12.00
CA THR A 51 -0.16 -0.74 12.44
C THR A 51 -0.87 -1.53 13.53
N PRO A 52 -1.23 -0.92 14.67
CA PRO A 52 -1.97 -1.63 15.71
C PRO A 52 -3.41 -1.85 15.27
N SER A 53 -3.69 -3.09 14.89
CA SER A 53 -5.05 -3.59 14.71
C SER A 53 -5.56 -4.08 16.06
N SER A 54 -6.66 -3.47 16.52
CA SER A 54 -7.63 -3.97 17.49
C SER A 54 -7.14 -4.26 18.92
N LEU A 55 -7.49 -3.36 19.82
CA LEU A 55 -7.80 -3.67 21.22
C LEU A 55 -8.99 -4.63 21.25
N LYS A 56 -8.75 -5.87 21.64
CA LYS A 56 -9.82 -6.79 22.03
C LYS A 56 -10.09 -6.61 23.52
N GLU A 57 -11.32 -6.23 23.83
CA GLU A 57 -11.90 -6.39 25.15
C GLU A 57 -11.91 -7.88 25.51
N GLU A 58 -11.39 -8.19 26.68
CA GLU A 58 -11.57 -9.48 27.34
C GLU A 58 -12.98 -9.52 27.92
N GLU A 59 -13.84 -10.29 27.30
CA GLU A 59 -15.11 -10.72 27.91
C GLU A 59 -14.98 -12.18 28.33
N GLU A 60 -15.10 -12.41 29.61
CA GLU A 60 -15.07 -13.66 30.31
C GLU A 60 -16.27 -14.52 29.94
N ALA A 61 -16.05 -15.61 29.18
CA ALA A 61 -17.10 -16.55 28.81
C ALA A 61 -16.84 -17.94 29.39
N THR A 62 -17.75 -18.36 30.23
CA THR A 62 -17.92 -19.71 30.78
C THR A 62 -18.11 -20.77 29.68
N PRO A 63 -17.69 -22.03 29.90
CA PRO A 63 -17.70 -23.06 28.87
C PRO A 63 -19.10 -23.74 28.75
N PRO A 64 -19.50 -24.13 27.54
CA PRO A 64 -20.66 -24.99 27.35
C PRO A 64 -20.30 -26.49 27.40
N PRO A 65 -21.27 -27.37 27.65
CA PRO A 65 -21.05 -28.75 28.00
C PRO A 65 -20.83 -29.69 26.81
N LYS A 66 -20.21 -30.82 27.14
CA LYS A 66 -19.92 -31.95 26.26
C LYS A 66 -21.21 -32.63 25.76
N GLU A 67 -21.19 -33.02 24.51
CA GLU A 67 -21.99 -34.17 24.04
C GLU A 67 -21.13 -35.11 23.19
N GLU A 68 -21.39 -36.39 23.42
CA GLU A 68 -20.61 -37.55 23.04
C GLU A 68 -20.87 -38.07 21.61
N ALA A 69 -19.84 -38.70 21.09
CA ALA A 69 -19.76 -40.01 20.44
C ALA A 69 -20.43 -40.22 19.08
N VAL A 70 -19.78 -40.88 18.16
CA VAL A 70 -19.71 -42.30 17.86
C VAL A 70 -18.78 -42.58 16.66
N VAL A 71 -17.69 -43.25 16.89
CA VAL A 71 -17.08 -44.50 16.41
C VAL A 71 -17.32 -44.96 14.95
N ALA A 72 -16.23 -45.25 14.26
CA ALA A 72 -15.82 -46.45 13.56
C ALA A 72 -14.50 -46.23 12.85
N SER A 73 -13.39 -46.70 13.31
CA SER A 73 -12.73 -48.00 13.15
C SER A 73 -12.46 -48.43 11.71
N THR A 74 -11.17 -48.47 11.37
CA THR A 74 -10.52 -49.69 10.92
C THR A 74 -8.99 -49.56 11.04
N GLU A 75 -8.45 -50.47 11.83
CA GLU A 75 -7.05 -50.78 12.09
C GLU A 75 -6.35 -51.36 10.85
N ILE A 76 -5.05 -51.02 10.66
CA ILE A 76 -3.77 -51.60 11.13
C ILE A 76 -3.40 -52.91 10.39
N PRO A 77 -2.16 -53.37 10.24
CA PRO A 77 -0.91 -53.05 10.90
C PRO A 77 0.35 -52.95 10.03
N VAL A 78 1.34 -52.37 10.62
CA VAL A 78 2.74 -52.49 10.23
C VAL A 78 3.53 -52.93 11.46
N GLU A 79 4.47 -53.80 11.30
CA GLU A 79 5.75 -53.81 12.06
C GLU A 79 6.73 -54.82 11.45
N PRO A 80 7.97 -54.89 11.98
CA PRO A 80 9.16 -54.36 11.33
C PRO A 80 10.22 -55.48 11.15
N GLU A 81 11.27 -55.20 10.43
CA GLU A 81 12.51 -56.02 10.52
C GLU A 81 13.73 -55.12 10.36
N LYS A 82 14.39 -55.00 11.43
CA LYS A 82 15.62 -55.59 12.00
C LYS A 82 16.90 -55.24 11.27
N ALA A 83 17.65 -54.54 12.04
CA ALA A 83 19.06 -54.24 11.90
C ALA A 83 19.96 -55.47 12.16
N THR A 84 21.21 -55.27 11.73
CA THR A 84 22.50 -55.88 12.16
C THR A 84 23.01 -57.11 11.43
N PRO A 85 24.32 -57.40 11.49
CA PRO A 85 25.44 -56.59 11.97
C PRO A 85 26.75 -56.65 11.09
N ILE A 86 27.64 -55.82 11.45
CA ILE A 86 29.06 -55.72 11.19
C ILE A 86 29.79 -57.07 11.44
N VAL A 87 30.67 -57.42 10.55
CA VAL A 87 31.76 -58.36 10.86
C VAL A 87 33.09 -57.74 10.47
N GLU A 88 33.85 -57.43 11.50
CA GLU A 88 35.31 -57.30 11.48
C GLU A 88 35.95 -58.64 11.13
N GLU A 89 36.94 -58.66 10.24
CA GLU A 89 37.87 -59.75 10.20
C GLU A 89 39.32 -59.21 10.17
N LYS A 90 39.95 -59.41 11.36
CA LYS A 90 41.40 -59.42 11.55
C LYS A 90 41.94 -60.71 10.97
N SER A 91 43.03 -60.67 10.25
CA SER A 91 43.92 -61.79 10.18
C SER A 91 45.36 -61.34 10.35
N GLU A 92 45.90 -61.76 11.51
CA GLU A 92 47.32 -61.97 11.77
C GLU A 92 47.82 -63.13 10.94
N SER A 93 49.06 -63.05 10.49
CA SER A 93 49.95 -64.22 10.39
C SER A 93 51.38 -63.75 10.17
N THR A 94 52.14 -63.83 11.23
CA THR A 94 53.27 -64.74 11.58
C THR A 94 54.49 -64.68 10.66
N LYS A 95 55.52 -64.27 11.36
CA LYS A 95 56.95 -64.50 10.98
C LYS A 95 57.32 -66.00 10.97
N PRO A 96 58.44 -66.32 10.30
CA PRO A 96 59.45 -67.01 11.08
C PRO A 96 60.85 -66.43 10.94
N PHE A 97 61.51 -66.58 12.02
CA PHE A 97 62.89 -66.40 12.32
C PHE A 97 63.78 -67.40 11.56
N ILE A 98 64.94 -66.98 11.07
CA ILE A 98 66.13 -67.81 10.90
C ILE A 98 67.38 -67.01 11.26
N LYS A 99 68.23 -67.64 12.07
CA LYS A 99 69.42 -67.18 12.75
C LYS A 99 70.59 -66.83 11.80
N GLU A 100 71.40 -65.95 12.39
CA GLU A 100 72.77 -65.58 12.07
C GLU A 100 73.72 -66.79 11.91
N PRO A 101 74.88 -66.54 11.22
CA PRO A 101 76.09 -66.50 12.06
C PRO A 101 76.96 -65.26 11.75
N SER A 102 77.68 -65.00 12.87
CA SER A 102 78.70 -63.99 13.08
C SER A 102 79.92 -64.15 12.20
N GLN A 103 80.47 -63.04 11.76
CA GLN A 103 81.90 -62.80 11.66
C GLN A 103 82.26 -61.34 11.82
N GLU A 104 83.16 -61.04 12.67
CA GLU A 104 83.85 -59.79 12.98
C GLU A 104 84.95 -59.47 11.89
N PRO A 105 85.74 -58.38 12.13
CA PRO A 105 85.52 -57.09 11.38
C PRO A 105 86.70 -56.86 10.43
N VAL A 106 86.43 -56.08 9.41
CA VAL A 106 87.50 -55.44 8.61
C VAL A 106 87.28 -53.95 8.64
N GLU A 107 88.11 -53.23 9.39
CA GLU A 107 88.27 -51.79 9.31
C GLU A 107 88.70 -51.42 7.93
N GLU A 108 87.81 -50.61 7.24
CA GLU A 108 88.27 -49.81 6.20
C GLU A 108 87.85 -48.38 6.41
N SER A 109 88.83 -47.53 6.71
CA SER A 109 88.78 -46.12 6.84
C SER A 109 88.34 -45.42 5.55
N LEU A 110 87.07 -45.27 5.36
CA LEU A 110 86.55 -44.35 4.30
C LEU A 110 86.48 -42.94 4.82
N SER A 111 87.28 -42.12 4.22
CA SER A 111 87.63 -40.75 4.53
C SER A 111 86.39 -39.87 4.86
N ARG A 112 86.52 -39.02 5.83
CA ARG A 112 85.55 -37.97 6.25
C ARG A 112 85.04 -37.07 5.08
N SER A 113 85.75 -37.09 3.95
CA SER A 113 85.42 -36.36 2.72
C SER A 113 84.17 -36.86 2.02
N SER A 114 83.97 -38.16 1.90
CA SER A 114 82.80 -38.72 1.19
C SER A 114 81.47 -38.57 1.95
N ARG A 115 81.54 -38.54 3.26
CA ARG A 115 80.37 -38.31 4.11
C ARG A 115 79.89 -36.88 4.04
N ASN A 116 80.76 -35.90 3.99
CA ASN A 116 80.45 -34.48 3.84
C ASN A 116 79.88 -34.18 2.43
N GLN A 117 80.36 -34.82 1.40
CA GLN A 117 79.79 -34.64 0.03
C GLN A 117 78.38 -35.24 -0.10
N ARG A 118 78.10 -36.40 0.52
CA ARG A 118 76.72 -36.95 0.52
C ARG A 118 75.76 -36.08 1.33
N GLN A 119 76.19 -35.57 2.48
CA GLN A 119 75.34 -34.65 3.29
C GLN A 119 75.14 -33.32 2.57
N GLN A 120 76.11 -32.76 1.85
CA GLN A 120 75.97 -31.56 1.05
C GLN A 120 75.05 -31.76 -0.15
N LYS A 121 75.13 -32.91 -0.85
CA LYS A 121 74.20 -33.27 -1.93
C LYS A 121 72.78 -33.44 -1.42
N GLN A 122 72.57 -34.13 -0.27
CA GLN A 122 71.22 -34.23 0.35
C GLN A 122 70.69 -32.90 0.83
N LYS A 123 71.52 -32.02 1.42
CA LYS A 123 71.11 -30.64 1.81
C LYS A 123 70.74 -29.79 0.60
N LYS A 124 71.47 -29.94 -0.55
CA LYS A 124 71.12 -29.24 -1.82
C LYS A 124 69.85 -29.81 -2.42
N GLN A 125 69.65 -31.13 -2.47
CA GLN A 125 68.42 -31.77 -2.95
C GLN A 125 67.20 -31.36 -2.12
N ASN A 126 67.31 -31.38 -0.79
CA ASN A 126 66.24 -30.93 0.13
C ASN A 126 65.92 -29.44 -0.02
N LYS A 127 66.92 -28.59 -0.32
CA LYS A 127 66.66 -27.14 -0.61
C LYS A 127 65.95 -26.98 -1.93
N ILE A 128 66.28 -27.76 -2.98
CA ILE A 128 65.59 -27.72 -4.27
C ILE A 128 64.20 -28.28 -4.13
N ALA A 129 64.00 -29.43 -3.45
CA ALA A 129 62.67 -29.98 -3.19
C ALA A 129 61.79 -29.01 -2.41
N LYS A 130 62.28 -28.33 -1.36
CA LYS A 130 61.58 -27.32 -0.62
C LYS A 130 61.24 -26.10 -1.46
N ARG A 131 62.11 -25.70 -2.44
CA ARG A 131 61.80 -24.61 -3.38
C ARG A 131 60.68 -25.03 -4.33
N ILE A 132 60.75 -26.20 -4.93
CA ILE A 132 59.74 -26.75 -5.81
C ILE A 132 58.38 -26.81 -5.11
N VAL A 133 58.32 -27.38 -3.90
CA VAL A 133 57.12 -27.47 -3.08
C VAL A 133 56.54 -26.08 -2.77
N ARG A 134 57.39 -25.11 -2.40
CA ARG A 134 56.95 -23.73 -2.16
C ARG A 134 56.40 -23.08 -3.46
N THR A 135 57.03 -23.30 -4.58
CA THR A 135 56.59 -22.75 -5.88
C THR A 135 55.25 -23.36 -6.29
N VAL A 136 55.08 -24.68 -6.12
CA VAL A 136 53.83 -25.38 -6.42
C VAL A 136 52.71 -24.92 -5.47
N VAL A 137 52.98 -24.78 -4.17
CA VAL A 137 51.99 -24.28 -3.20
C VAL A 137 51.65 -22.84 -3.50
N SER A 138 52.62 -21.97 -3.84
CA SER A 138 52.35 -20.57 -4.23
C SER A 138 51.52 -20.48 -5.50
N LEU A 139 51.80 -21.30 -6.51
CA LEU A 139 50.99 -21.39 -7.74
C LEU A 139 49.56 -21.85 -7.44
N LEU A 140 49.38 -22.85 -6.59
CA LEU A 140 48.07 -23.33 -6.16
C LEU A 140 47.28 -22.22 -5.41
N LEU A 141 47.95 -21.49 -4.52
CA LEU A 141 47.32 -20.34 -3.82
C LEU A 141 46.93 -19.23 -4.80
N ILE A 142 47.78 -18.91 -5.79
CA ILE A 142 47.43 -17.92 -6.82
C ILE A 142 46.22 -18.36 -7.63
N VAL A 143 46.13 -19.63 -8.00
CA VAL A 143 44.98 -20.19 -8.72
C VAL A 143 43.72 -20.10 -7.86
N ILE A 144 43.78 -20.44 -6.58
CA ILE A 144 42.65 -20.36 -5.66
C ILE A 144 42.21 -18.90 -5.50
N VAL A 145 43.13 -17.96 -5.33
CA VAL A 145 42.81 -16.53 -5.21
C VAL A 145 42.21 -16.00 -6.50
N ALA A 146 42.81 -16.32 -7.65
CA ALA A 146 42.31 -15.92 -8.96
C ALA A 146 40.90 -16.49 -9.25
N THR A 147 40.67 -17.74 -8.90
CA THR A 147 39.34 -18.39 -9.01
C THR A 147 38.33 -17.75 -8.06
N GLY A 148 38.74 -17.41 -6.83
CA GLY A 148 37.91 -16.69 -5.86
C GLY A 148 37.51 -15.29 -6.35
N ILE A 149 38.48 -14.54 -6.89
CA ILE A 149 38.19 -13.20 -7.49
C ILE A 149 37.26 -13.35 -8.69
N PHE A 150 37.52 -14.29 -9.57
CA PHE A 150 36.65 -14.55 -10.71
C PHE A 150 35.24 -14.94 -10.30
N ALA A 151 35.08 -15.83 -9.33
CA ALA A 151 33.79 -16.22 -8.79
C ALA A 151 33.05 -15.01 -8.14
N ALA A 152 33.75 -14.20 -7.37
CA ALA A 152 33.19 -13.00 -6.74
C ALA A 152 32.70 -11.97 -7.78
N THR A 153 33.52 -11.70 -8.82
CA THR A 153 33.14 -10.79 -9.90
C THR A 153 31.99 -11.33 -10.74
N TYR A 154 31.97 -12.64 -10.99
CA TYR A 154 30.86 -13.31 -11.68
C TYR A 154 29.56 -13.19 -10.88
N ILE A 155 29.57 -13.54 -9.59
CA ILE A 155 28.40 -13.44 -8.71
C ILE A 155 27.89 -11.99 -8.67
N HIS A 156 28.79 -11.04 -8.43
CA HIS A 156 28.43 -9.62 -8.42
C HIS A 156 27.79 -9.14 -9.74
N SER A 157 28.27 -9.67 -10.85
CA SER A 157 27.70 -9.37 -12.17
C SER A 157 26.37 -10.08 -12.42
N ALA A 158 26.18 -11.30 -11.90
CA ALA A 158 25.00 -12.12 -12.14
C ALA A 158 23.78 -11.68 -11.32
N VAL A 159 23.99 -11.02 -10.17
CA VAL A 159 22.88 -10.47 -9.37
C VAL A 159 22.42 -9.09 -9.84
N LYS A 160 23.21 -8.39 -10.64
CA LYS A 160 22.86 -7.06 -11.16
C LYS A 160 21.79 -7.13 -12.25
N PRO A 161 21.03 -6.04 -12.44
CA PRO A 161 20.10 -5.91 -13.55
C PRO A 161 20.73 -6.23 -14.90
N MET A 162 19.93 -6.83 -15.79
CA MET A 162 20.33 -7.08 -17.17
C MET A 162 20.54 -5.78 -17.96
N ASP A 163 19.64 -4.82 -17.74
CA ASP A 163 19.70 -3.46 -18.29
C ASP A 163 19.10 -2.48 -17.29
N LYS A 164 19.95 -1.65 -16.67
CA LYS A 164 19.52 -0.68 -15.66
C LYS A 164 18.56 0.39 -16.16
N ASN A 165 18.54 0.64 -17.47
CA ASN A 165 17.74 1.67 -18.09
C ASN A 165 16.45 1.11 -18.74
N ALA A 166 16.23 -0.19 -18.66
CA ALA A 166 15.03 -0.81 -19.24
C ALA A 166 13.78 -0.36 -18.46
N THR A 167 12.85 0.23 -19.18
CA THR A 167 11.55 0.64 -18.66
C THR A 167 10.43 -0.31 -19.08
N GLU A 168 10.69 -1.19 -20.04
CA GLU A 168 9.70 -2.12 -20.56
C GLU A 168 9.53 -3.33 -19.64
N PHE A 169 8.27 -3.71 -19.43
CA PHE A 169 7.92 -4.93 -18.73
C PHE A 169 7.92 -6.13 -19.66
N VAL A 170 8.34 -7.27 -19.14
CA VAL A 170 8.28 -8.57 -19.75
C VAL A 170 7.31 -9.43 -18.95
N THR A 171 6.20 -9.82 -19.55
CA THR A 171 5.26 -10.75 -18.92
C THR A 171 5.82 -12.16 -18.96
N VAL A 172 5.92 -12.77 -17.79
CA VAL A 172 6.45 -14.12 -17.58
C VAL A 172 5.38 -14.99 -16.96
N GLU A 173 5.15 -16.16 -17.53
CA GLU A 173 4.31 -17.20 -16.96
C GLU A 173 5.18 -18.18 -16.18
N ILE A 174 4.84 -18.41 -14.91
CA ILE A 174 5.43 -19.44 -14.06
C ILE A 174 4.36 -20.53 -13.86
N PRO A 175 4.48 -21.68 -14.49
CA PRO A 175 3.54 -22.78 -14.33
C PRO A 175 3.47 -23.29 -12.89
N ALA A 176 2.31 -23.79 -12.49
CA ALA A 176 2.13 -24.39 -11.17
C ALA A 176 3.08 -25.60 -11.00
N GLY A 177 3.73 -25.67 -9.83
CA GLY A 177 4.68 -26.73 -9.52
C GLY A 177 6.07 -26.59 -10.14
N SER A 178 6.39 -25.45 -10.79
CA SER A 178 7.72 -25.20 -11.36
C SER A 178 8.80 -25.26 -10.29
N SER A 179 9.88 -26.01 -10.57
CA SER A 179 11.09 -26.03 -9.75
C SER A 179 11.90 -24.74 -9.91
N ASN A 180 12.79 -24.42 -8.97
CA ASN A 180 13.73 -23.29 -9.09
C ASN A 180 14.56 -23.34 -10.36
N ARG A 181 14.88 -24.54 -10.86
CA ARG A 181 15.61 -24.73 -12.11
C ARG A 181 14.77 -24.32 -13.32
N GLU A 182 13.51 -24.71 -13.35
CA GLU A 182 12.60 -24.37 -14.44
C GLU A 182 12.28 -22.87 -14.44
N ILE A 183 12.03 -22.29 -13.26
CA ILE A 183 11.85 -20.84 -13.10
C ILE A 183 13.09 -20.11 -13.65
N GLY A 184 14.29 -20.53 -13.24
CA GLY A 184 15.54 -19.94 -13.74
C GLY A 184 15.67 -20.02 -15.27
N ALA A 185 15.31 -21.15 -15.87
CA ALA A 185 15.34 -21.33 -17.33
C ALA A 185 14.32 -20.42 -18.05
N ILE A 186 13.13 -20.25 -17.49
CA ILE A 186 12.11 -19.33 -18.01
C ILE A 186 12.62 -17.88 -17.96
N LEU A 187 13.18 -17.45 -16.83
CA LEU A 187 13.72 -16.11 -16.66
C LEU A 187 14.89 -15.82 -17.60
N GLU A 188 15.81 -16.78 -17.80
CA GLU A 188 16.91 -16.68 -18.74
C GLU A 188 16.41 -16.55 -20.17
N LYS A 189 15.46 -17.40 -20.58
CA LYS A 189 14.83 -17.34 -21.92
C LYS A 189 14.16 -16.00 -22.20
N LYS A 190 13.61 -15.36 -21.15
CA LYS A 190 13.00 -14.02 -21.24
C LYS A 190 14.03 -12.88 -21.12
N GLY A 191 15.30 -13.18 -20.90
CA GLY A 191 16.37 -12.20 -20.77
C GLY A 191 16.30 -11.36 -19.51
N LEU A 192 15.72 -11.91 -18.44
CA LEU A 192 15.57 -11.25 -17.13
C LEU A 192 16.70 -11.58 -16.16
N VAL A 193 17.34 -12.73 -16.35
CA VAL A 193 18.53 -13.15 -15.62
C VAL A 193 19.61 -13.59 -16.58
N LYS A 194 20.87 -13.46 -16.22
CA LYS A 194 22.00 -13.83 -17.07
C LYS A 194 22.15 -15.34 -17.25
N ASN A 195 21.81 -16.10 -16.22
CA ASN A 195 21.96 -17.55 -16.22
C ASN A 195 20.96 -18.18 -15.25
N GLY A 196 20.11 -19.07 -15.78
CA GLY A 196 19.06 -19.74 -15.00
C GLY A 196 19.60 -20.79 -14.03
N GLN A 197 20.76 -21.39 -14.32
CA GLN A 197 21.39 -22.30 -13.35
C GLN A 197 21.96 -21.53 -12.16
N PHE A 198 22.52 -20.33 -12.41
CA PHE A 198 22.95 -19.44 -11.32
C PHE A 198 21.76 -19.05 -10.43
N PHE A 199 20.62 -18.69 -11.02
CA PHE A 199 19.38 -18.45 -10.27
C PHE A 199 19.03 -19.62 -9.36
N ASN A 200 19.03 -20.85 -9.88
CA ASN A 200 18.73 -22.05 -9.10
C ASN A 200 19.71 -22.28 -7.93
N TYR A 201 21.03 -22.07 -8.16
CA TYR A 201 22.02 -22.19 -7.07
C TYR A 201 21.89 -21.05 -6.06
N TYR A 202 21.68 -19.83 -6.52
CA TYR A 202 21.54 -18.64 -5.68
C TYR A 202 20.34 -18.76 -4.74
N THR A 203 19.17 -19.14 -5.28
CA THR A 203 17.96 -19.34 -4.50
C THR A 203 18.11 -20.44 -3.45
N LYS A 204 18.79 -21.54 -3.79
CA LYS A 204 19.10 -22.60 -2.83
C LYS A 204 20.06 -22.14 -1.73
N PHE A 205 21.12 -21.44 -2.09
CA PHE A 205 22.12 -20.94 -1.14
C PHE A 205 21.53 -19.93 -0.15
N LYS A 206 20.66 -19.06 -0.63
CA LYS A 206 19.97 -18.04 0.18
C LYS A 206 18.69 -18.57 0.85
N ASN A 207 18.35 -19.83 0.67
CA ASN A 207 17.11 -20.45 1.15
C ASN A 207 15.82 -19.77 0.68
N TYR A 208 15.85 -19.18 -0.51
CA TYR A 208 14.63 -18.66 -1.13
C TYR A 208 13.73 -19.80 -1.60
N SER A 209 12.50 -19.78 -1.13
CA SER A 209 11.45 -20.77 -1.43
C SER A 209 10.10 -20.06 -1.60
N ASN A 210 9.03 -20.83 -1.77
CA ASN A 210 7.65 -20.34 -1.88
C ASN A 210 7.38 -19.44 -3.10
N PHE A 211 8.07 -19.72 -4.22
CA PHE A 211 7.72 -19.09 -5.48
C PHE A 211 6.29 -19.45 -5.88
N LYS A 212 5.55 -18.42 -6.29
CA LYS A 212 4.15 -18.56 -6.71
C LYS A 212 4.07 -18.82 -8.20
N SER A 213 3.02 -19.51 -8.61
CA SER A 213 2.66 -19.68 -10.01
C SER A 213 1.79 -18.54 -10.52
N GLY A 214 1.72 -18.38 -11.84
CA GLY A 214 0.89 -17.36 -12.49
C GLY A 214 1.71 -16.45 -13.42
N TYR A 215 1.10 -15.34 -13.82
CA TYR A 215 1.73 -14.35 -14.68
C TYR A 215 2.33 -13.23 -13.86
N PHE A 216 3.58 -12.86 -14.17
CA PHE A 216 4.34 -11.80 -13.50
C PHE A 216 4.83 -10.80 -14.54
N ASN A 217 4.74 -9.51 -14.22
CA ASN A 217 5.34 -8.45 -15.02
C ASN A 217 6.68 -8.04 -14.40
N LEU A 218 7.78 -8.40 -15.04
CA LEU A 218 9.14 -8.16 -14.58
C LEU A 218 9.87 -7.22 -15.56
N GLN A 219 10.87 -6.49 -15.10
CA GLN A 219 11.69 -5.59 -15.93
C GLN A 219 13.15 -6.05 -15.93
N LYS A 220 13.85 -5.80 -17.05
CA LYS A 220 15.30 -6.05 -17.13
C LYS A 220 16.13 -5.12 -16.24
N SER A 221 15.53 -4.05 -15.76
CA SER A 221 16.12 -3.12 -14.77
C SER A 221 16.01 -3.62 -13.32
N MET A 222 15.26 -4.66 -13.05
CA MET A 222 15.22 -5.32 -11.75
C MET A 222 16.49 -6.14 -11.54
N ASP A 223 17.06 -6.10 -10.36
CA ASP A 223 18.11 -7.00 -9.94
C ASP A 223 17.55 -8.37 -9.55
N LEU A 224 18.41 -9.33 -9.33
CA LEU A 224 18.02 -10.71 -9.06
C LEU A 224 17.17 -10.82 -7.77
N GLU A 225 17.50 -10.06 -6.73
CA GLU A 225 16.77 -10.05 -5.46
C GLU A 225 15.35 -9.52 -5.65
N THR A 226 15.19 -8.40 -6.35
CA THR A 226 13.88 -7.83 -6.68
C THR A 226 13.02 -8.81 -7.50
N ILE A 227 13.63 -9.51 -8.48
CA ILE A 227 12.91 -10.54 -9.25
C ILE A 227 12.44 -11.68 -8.34
N ILE A 228 13.30 -12.15 -7.43
CA ILE A 228 12.99 -13.21 -6.47
C ILE A 228 11.80 -12.78 -5.57
N GLN A 229 11.85 -11.57 -5.00
CA GLN A 229 10.77 -11.05 -4.17
C GLN A 229 9.44 -10.98 -4.94
N LYS A 230 9.48 -10.48 -6.18
CA LYS A 230 8.30 -10.45 -7.05
C LYS A 230 7.70 -11.83 -7.32
N LEU A 231 8.53 -12.86 -7.49
CA LEU A 231 8.07 -14.23 -7.69
C LEU A 231 7.53 -14.92 -6.43
N GLN A 232 7.75 -14.32 -5.24
CA GLN A 232 7.16 -14.76 -3.98
C GLN A 232 5.80 -14.10 -3.70
N GLU A 233 5.48 -12.97 -4.39
CA GLU A 233 4.15 -12.40 -4.43
C GLU A 233 3.19 -13.31 -5.22
N GLU A 234 1.88 -13.12 -5.06
CA GLU A 234 0.90 -13.90 -5.81
C GLU A 234 0.88 -13.50 -7.29
N GLY A 235 1.08 -14.48 -8.18
CA GLY A 235 0.97 -14.26 -9.61
C GLY A 235 -0.50 -14.15 -10.05
N THR A 236 -0.77 -13.39 -11.11
CA THR A 236 -2.12 -13.28 -11.65
C THR A 236 -2.53 -14.53 -12.44
N LYS A 237 -3.83 -14.87 -12.45
CA LYS A 237 -4.36 -16.06 -13.16
C LYS A 237 -4.28 -15.91 -14.68
N THR A 238 -4.34 -14.68 -15.17
CA THR A 238 -4.24 -14.33 -16.61
C THR A 238 -3.21 -13.24 -16.79
N PRO A 239 -2.60 -13.11 -18.00
CA PRO A 239 -1.71 -12.01 -18.29
C PRO A 239 -2.41 -10.68 -18.04
N GLN A 240 -1.83 -9.85 -17.17
CA GLN A 240 -2.31 -8.51 -16.89
C GLN A 240 -1.39 -7.48 -17.52
N ALA A 241 -1.96 -6.37 -17.98
CA ALA A 241 -1.14 -5.25 -18.42
C ALA A 241 -0.24 -4.76 -17.28
N PRO A 242 1.02 -4.44 -17.56
CA PRO A 242 1.93 -3.94 -16.53
C PRO A 242 1.43 -2.64 -15.92
N VAL A 243 1.44 -2.58 -14.59
CA VAL A 243 1.16 -1.34 -13.86
C VAL A 243 2.40 -0.44 -13.95
N LEU A 244 2.24 0.73 -14.57
CA LEU A 244 3.29 1.74 -14.67
C LEU A 244 3.34 2.66 -13.45
N GLY A 245 2.18 2.91 -12.86
CA GLY A 245 2.06 3.79 -11.73
C GLY A 245 0.68 3.75 -11.09
N LYS A 246 0.48 4.60 -10.11
CA LYS A 246 -0.75 4.71 -9.33
C LYS A 246 -1.15 6.16 -9.16
N VAL A 247 -2.44 6.43 -9.17
CA VAL A 247 -3.02 7.72 -8.78
C VAL A 247 -3.93 7.51 -7.57
N THR A 248 -3.85 8.40 -6.59
CA THR A 248 -4.74 8.37 -5.41
C THR A 248 -5.73 9.53 -5.50
N ILE A 249 -6.98 9.19 -5.36
CA ILE A 249 -8.10 10.14 -5.26
C ILE A 249 -8.57 10.13 -3.82
N PRO A 250 -8.34 11.21 -3.06
CA PRO A 250 -8.84 11.35 -1.69
C PRO A 250 -10.36 11.44 -1.63
N GLU A 251 -10.92 11.04 -0.51
CA GLU A 251 -12.35 11.22 -0.20
C GLU A 251 -12.72 12.70 -0.19
N GLY A 252 -13.94 13.00 -0.58
CA GLY A 252 -14.46 14.36 -0.62
C GLY A 252 -13.85 15.24 -1.71
N TYR A 253 -13.16 14.70 -2.72
CA TYR A 253 -12.69 15.48 -3.86
C TYR A 253 -13.82 15.73 -4.87
N THR A 254 -13.89 16.97 -5.34
CA THR A 254 -14.74 17.33 -6.49
C THR A 254 -14.13 16.81 -7.79
N ILE A 255 -14.92 16.74 -8.85
CA ILE A 255 -14.41 16.37 -10.21
C ILE A 255 -13.26 17.28 -10.65
N ASP A 256 -13.28 18.58 -10.33
CA ASP A 256 -12.17 19.50 -10.66
C ASP A 256 -10.88 19.14 -9.90
N GLN A 257 -11.01 18.69 -8.66
CA GLN A 257 -9.88 18.22 -7.84
C GLN A 257 -9.38 16.86 -8.31
N ILE A 258 -10.29 15.93 -8.65
CA ILE A 258 -9.94 14.63 -9.24
C ILE A 258 -9.17 14.83 -10.55
N ALA A 259 -9.67 15.71 -11.42
CA ALA A 259 -9.01 16.05 -12.70
C ALA A 259 -7.58 16.57 -12.49
N THR A 260 -7.31 17.21 -11.36
CA THR A 260 -5.95 17.64 -11.00
C THR A 260 -5.16 16.47 -10.39
N ALA A 261 -5.76 15.69 -9.48
CA ALA A 261 -5.12 14.59 -8.78
C ALA A 261 -4.62 13.47 -9.71
N ILE A 262 -5.38 13.15 -10.78
CA ILE A 262 -4.96 12.11 -11.74
C ILE A 262 -3.67 12.42 -12.47
N THR A 263 -3.23 13.68 -12.50
CA THR A 263 -1.97 14.09 -13.12
C THR A 263 -0.73 13.77 -12.30
N ALA A 264 -0.90 13.39 -11.02
CA ALA A 264 0.17 13.12 -10.08
C ALA A 264 0.29 11.62 -9.79
N ASP A 265 1.46 11.04 -10.06
CA ASP A 265 1.77 9.68 -9.67
C ASP A 265 2.12 9.61 -8.18
N VAL A 266 1.62 8.57 -7.48
CA VAL A 266 1.80 8.37 -6.03
C VAL A 266 3.26 8.36 -5.61
N SER A 267 4.15 7.77 -6.44
CA SER A 267 5.57 7.64 -6.12
C SER A 267 6.32 8.97 -6.16
N THR A 268 5.87 9.90 -7.02
CA THR A 268 6.52 11.20 -7.20
C THR A 268 5.81 12.34 -6.48
N LYS A 269 4.50 12.18 -6.22
CA LYS A 269 3.59 13.22 -5.70
C LYS A 269 3.64 14.54 -6.51
N LYS A 270 4.12 14.49 -7.76
CA LYS A 270 4.28 15.66 -8.64
C LYS A 270 3.27 15.62 -9.78
N ALA A 271 2.56 16.71 -9.99
CA ALA A 271 1.68 16.87 -11.13
C ALA A 271 2.44 16.73 -12.47
N GLY A 272 1.75 16.26 -13.50
CA GLY A 272 2.30 16.05 -14.85
C GLY A 272 3.26 14.85 -14.94
N LYS A 273 3.19 13.89 -14.00
CA LYS A 273 3.99 12.65 -14.01
C LYS A 273 3.22 11.40 -14.43
N THR A 274 1.93 11.54 -14.66
CA THR A 274 1.09 10.50 -15.26
C THR A 274 0.85 10.81 -16.76
N PRO A 275 0.35 9.85 -17.55
CA PRO A 275 -0.05 10.12 -18.93
C PRO A 275 -1.34 10.95 -19.05
N PHE A 276 -2.05 11.21 -17.95
CA PHE A 276 -3.34 11.88 -17.92
C PHE A 276 -3.20 13.40 -17.87
N LYS A 277 -4.09 14.09 -18.57
CA LYS A 277 -4.21 15.55 -18.52
C LYS A 277 -5.55 15.95 -17.90
N LYS A 278 -5.53 17.04 -17.14
CA LYS A 278 -6.71 17.59 -16.50
C LYS A 278 -7.83 17.89 -17.50
N GLU A 279 -7.46 18.52 -18.60
CA GLU A 279 -8.40 18.95 -19.64
C GLU A 279 -9.09 17.75 -20.32
N ASP A 280 -8.33 16.67 -20.56
CA ASP A 280 -8.87 15.45 -21.17
C ASP A 280 -9.85 14.76 -20.22
N PHE A 281 -9.59 14.77 -18.91
CA PHE A 281 -10.49 14.24 -17.90
C PHE A 281 -11.80 15.04 -17.85
N LEU A 282 -11.70 16.35 -17.72
CA LEU A 282 -12.87 17.23 -17.70
C LEU A 282 -13.72 17.13 -18.96
N LYS A 283 -13.09 16.89 -20.11
CA LYS A 283 -13.80 16.66 -21.36
C LYS A 283 -14.56 15.33 -21.35
N VAL A 284 -13.96 14.27 -20.82
CA VAL A 284 -14.60 12.93 -20.80
C VAL A 284 -15.77 12.88 -19.82
N VAL A 285 -15.66 13.49 -18.62
CA VAL A 285 -16.77 13.52 -17.65
C VAL A 285 -17.98 14.35 -18.12
N GLN A 286 -17.82 15.12 -19.20
CA GLN A 286 -18.89 15.90 -19.85
C GLN A 286 -19.30 15.33 -21.22
N ASP A 287 -18.66 14.25 -21.70
CA ASP A 287 -18.96 13.57 -22.96
C ASP A 287 -20.24 12.72 -22.81
N ASP A 288 -21.36 13.19 -23.40
CA ASP A 288 -22.64 12.48 -23.30
C ASP A 288 -22.59 11.07 -23.85
N ALA A 289 -21.90 10.85 -24.97
CA ALA A 289 -21.79 9.49 -25.53
C ALA A 289 -21.03 8.56 -24.62
N PHE A 290 -20.05 9.07 -23.85
CA PHE A 290 -19.37 8.31 -22.81
C PHE A 290 -20.30 8.05 -21.62
N ILE A 291 -21.03 9.07 -21.14
CA ILE A 291 -21.98 8.94 -20.04
C ILE A 291 -23.07 7.94 -20.36
N GLU A 292 -23.70 8.01 -21.54
CA GLU A 292 -24.72 7.03 -21.97
C GLU A 292 -24.18 5.60 -22.00
N LYS A 293 -22.94 5.40 -22.47
CA LYS A 293 -22.28 4.10 -22.42
C LYS A 293 -22.09 3.62 -20.98
N MET A 294 -21.76 4.50 -20.05
CA MET A 294 -21.59 4.13 -18.62
C MET A 294 -22.95 3.87 -17.98
N VAL A 295 -24.00 4.61 -18.30
CA VAL A 295 -25.38 4.31 -17.85
C VAL A 295 -25.80 2.90 -18.29
N ALA A 296 -25.52 2.51 -19.52
CA ALA A 296 -25.79 1.15 -19.99
C ALA A 296 -24.96 0.08 -19.27
N LYS A 297 -23.73 0.43 -18.85
CA LYS A 297 -22.81 -0.49 -18.14
C LYS A 297 -23.15 -0.64 -16.65
N TYR A 298 -23.54 0.46 -16.00
CA TYR A 298 -23.84 0.54 -14.57
C TYR A 298 -25.29 0.98 -14.33
N PRO A 299 -26.29 0.18 -14.74
CA PRO A 299 -27.68 0.62 -14.77
C PRO A 299 -28.27 0.87 -13.36
N LYS A 300 -27.75 0.24 -12.32
CA LYS A 300 -28.19 0.51 -10.93
C LYS A 300 -27.56 1.80 -10.40
N LEU A 301 -26.27 1.95 -10.57
CA LEU A 301 -25.52 3.11 -10.10
C LEU A 301 -26.02 4.40 -10.74
N LEU A 302 -26.23 4.40 -12.04
CA LEU A 302 -26.51 5.59 -12.85
C LEU A 302 -27.99 5.72 -13.28
N ALA A 303 -28.89 4.95 -12.65
CA ALA A 303 -30.34 5.01 -12.97
C ALA A 303 -30.93 6.41 -12.79
N ASN A 304 -30.48 7.11 -11.77
CA ASN A 304 -31.01 8.42 -11.37
C ASN A 304 -29.98 9.55 -11.57
N LEU A 305 -29.09 9.37 -12.55
CA LEU A 305 -28.09 10.37 -12.85
C LEU A 305 -28.77 11.72 -13.23
N PRO A 306 -28.34 12.86 -12.67
CA PRO A 306 -28.95 14.15 -12.97
C PRO A 306 -29.00 14.44 -14.47
N SER A 307 -30.09 15.05 -14.95
CA SER A 307 -30.19 15.48 -16.33
C SER A 307 -29.24 16.65 -16.60
N LYS A 308 -28.99 16.95 -17.87
CA LYS A 308 -28.21 18.14 -18.28
C LYS A 308 -28.84 19.46 -17.83
N ASP A 309 -30.17 19.52 -17.83
CA ASP A 309 -30.93 20.72 -17.52
C ASP A 309 -31.23 20.86 -16.04
N SER A 310 -30.71 19.97 -15.17
CA SER A 310 -30.92 20.01 -13.72
C SER A 310 -30.09 21.07 -12.98
N GLY A 311 -29.23 21.80 -13.72
CA GLY A 311 -28.35 22.81 -13.13
C GLY A 311 -27.10 22.23 -12.45
N VAL A 312 -26.83 20.93 -12.57
CA VAL A 312 -25.59 20.33 -12.05
C VAL A 312 -24.38 20.76 -12.87
N ARG A 313 -23.27 20.99 -12.17
CA ARG A 313 -21.98 21.33 -12.81
C ARG A 313 -21.40 20.15 -13.58
N TYR A 314 -21.43 18.97 -12.99
CA TYR A 314 -21.03 17.69 -13.57
C TYR A 314 -22.03 16.61 -13.21
N ARG A 315 -22.54 15.89 -14.21
CA ARG A 315 -23.51 14.81 -13.99
C ARG A 315 -22.92 13.63 -13.21
N LEU A 316 -21.60 13.43 -13.30
CA LEU A 316 -20.87 12.35 -12.61
C LEU A 316 -20.27 12.78 -11.26
N GLU A 317 -20.56 14.00 -10.77
CA GLU A 317 -20.13 14.41 -9.43
C GLU A 317 -20.76 13.50 -8.39
N GLY A 318 -19.92 13.00 -7.46
CA GLY A 318 -20.33 12.06 -6.42
C GLY A 318 -20.31 10.58 -6.82
N TYR A 319 -20.12 10.28 -8.12
CA TYR A 319 -20.14 8.90 -8.63
C TYR A 319 -18.76 8.29 -8.86
N LEU A 320 -17.69 9.07 -8.70
CA LEU A 320 -16.31 8.62 -8.92
C LEU A 320 -15.67 8.25 -7.59
N PHE A 321 -15.65 6.97 -7.25
CA PHE A 321 -15.21 6.50 -5.93
C PHE A 321 -13.78 6.92 -5.60
N PRO A 322 -13.52 7.47 -4.41
CA PRO A 322 -12.18 7.83 -3.95
C PRO A 322 -11.38 6.58 -3.57
N ALA A 323 -10.27 6.34 -4.26
CA ALA A 323 -9.37 5.22 -4.04
C ALA A 323 -8.01 5.42 -4.72
N THR A 324 -7.11 4.46 -4.57
CA THR A 324 -5.88 4.39 -5.34
C THR A 324 -6.05 3.47 -6.55
N TYR A 325 -5.89 4.05 -7.74
CA TYR A 325 -6.07 3.38 -9.03
C TYR A 325 -4.75 3.11 -9.72
N ASN A 326 -4.60 1.90 -10.26
CA ASN A 326 -3.44 1.53 -11.06
C ASN A 326 -3.64 1.99 -12.51
N TYR A 327 -2.55 2.44 -13.16
CA TYR A 327 -2.57 2.68 -14.60
C TYR A 327 -1.39 2.00 -15.30
N GLY A 328 -1.61 1.56 -16.53
CA GLY A 328 -0.63 1.01 -17.43
C GLY A 328 -0.26 1.99 -18.56
N LYS A 329 0.56 1.51 -19.52
CA LYS A 329 1.02 2.31 -20.67
C LYS A 329 -0.13 2.79 -21.54
N ASP A 330 -1.14 1.94 -21.73
CA ASP A 330 -2.23 2.14 -22.65
C ASP A 330 -3.55 2.55 -21.94
N THR A 331 -3.49 2.77 -20.62
CA THR A 331 -4.67 3.19 -19.84
C THR A 331 -5.10 4.58 -20.27
N THR A 332 -6.33 4.66 -20.74
CA THR A 332 -6.96 5.91 -21.16
C THR A 332 -7.68 6.59 -20.00
N VAL A 333 -7.99 7.89 -20.15
CA VAL A 333 -8.84 8.63 -19.20
C VAL A 333 -10.22 7.97 -19.06
N LYS A 334 -10.80 7.48 -20.18
CA LYS A 334 -12.11 6.79 -20.16
C LYS A 334 -12.07 5.52 -19.30
N GLU A 335 -11.00 4.74 -19.39
CA GLU A 335 -10.80 3.56 -18.55
C GLU A 335 -10.55 3.92 -17.08
N MET A 336 -9.86 5.03 -16.80
CA MET A 336 -9.67 5.51 -15.43
C MET A 336 -11.00 5.90 -14.78
N ILE A 337 -11.85 6.64 -15.49
CA ILE A 337 -13.19 7.00 -15.00
C ILE A 337 -14.07 5.74 -14.84
N ASP A 338 -13.98 4.80 -15.79
CA ASP A 338 -14.69 3.52 -15.71
C ASP A 338 -14.28 2.70 -14.46
N GLN A 339 -12.99 2.69 -14.10
CA GLN A 339 -12.53 2.07 -12.85
C GLN A 339 -13.13 2.77 -11.61
N MET A 340 -13.23 4.10 -11.62
CA MET A 340 -13.82 4.86 -10.51
C MET A 340 -15.33 4.57 -10.37
N LEU A 341 -16.06 4.49 -11.48
CA LEU A 341 -17.48 4.10 -11.50
C LEU A 341 -17.67 2.65 -11.04
N ALA A 342 -16.82 1.73 -11.51
CA ALA A 342 -16.86 0.32 -11.09
C ALA A 342 -16.66 0.17 -9.59
N ALA A 343 -15.72 0.95 -9.02
CA ALA A 343 -15.47 0.97 -7.59
C ALA A 343 -16.66 1.52 -6.81
N MET A 344 -17.33 2.57 -7.30
CA MET A 344 -18.54 3.11 -6.68
C MET A 344 -19.69 2.09 -6.72
N ASP A 345 -19.96 1.47 -7.87
CA ASP A 345 -20.97 0.43 -8.01
C ASP A 345 -20.72 -0.76 -7.07
N GLN A 346 -19.46 -1.19 -6.95
CA GLN A 346 -19.08 -2.26 -6.03
C GLN A 346 -19.33 -1.89 -4.57
N ASN A 347 -19.00 -0.67 -4.15
CA ASN A 347 -19.20 -0.19 -2.77
C ASN A 347 -20.68 0.06 -2.45
N LEU A 348 -21.50 0.42 -3.43
CA LEU A 348 -22.95 0.58 -3.27
C LEU A 348 -23.73 -0.73 -3.38
N THR A 349 -23.14 -1.79 -3.93
CA THR A 349 -23.80 -3.09 -4.11
C THR A 349 -24.49 -3.63 -2.84
N PRO A 350 -23.87 -3.56 -1.63
CA PRO A 350 -24.52 -4.02 -0.40
C PRO A 350 -25.74 -3.21 0.02
N TYR A 351 -25.89 -2.00 -0.52
CA TYR A 351 -26.92 -1.05 -0.09
C TYR A 351 -28.09 -0.92 -1.05
N TYR A 352 -28.00 -1.40 -2.31
CA TYR A 352 -29.07 -1.22 -3.30
C TYR A 352 -30.45 -1.70 -2.82
N GLU A 353 -30.53 -2.88 -2.19
CA GLU A 353 -31.79 -3.40 -1.65
C GLU A 353 -32.33 -2.53 -0.50
N THR A 354 -31.44 -2.01 0.34
CA THR A 354 -31.82 -1.11 1.43
C THR A 354 -32.34 0.21 0.90
N LEU A 355 -31.70 0.79 -0.11
CA LEU A 355 -32.12 2.03 -0.77
C LEU A 355 -33.50 1.85 -1.43
N GLU A 356 -33.71 0.77 -2.16
CA GLU A 356 -34.98 0.44 -2.78
C GLU A 356 -36.08 0.30 -1.71
N SER A 357 -35.83 -0.42 -0.61
CA SER A 357 -36.78 -0.60 0.48
C SER A 357 -37.17 0.72 1.19
N LYS A 358 -36.24 1.68 1.22
CA LYS A 358 -36.45 3.03 1.80
C LYS A 358 -37.01 4.03 0.80
N ASN A 359 -37.16 3.64 -0.48
CA ASN A 359 -37.52 4.51 -1.58
C ASN A 359 -36.59 5.73 -1.71
N ILE A 360 -35.27 5.51 -1.48
CA ILE A 360 -34.20 6.49 -1.67
C ILE A 360 -33.42 6.07 -2.92
N ASN A 361 -33.23 6.98 -3.84
CA ASN A 361 -32.45 6.69 -5.04
C ASN A 361 -30.97 6.97 -4.84
N VAL A 362 -30.13 6.48 -5.79
CA VAL A 362 -28.67 6.61 -5.71
C VAL A 362 -28.22 8.05 -5.72
N ASN A 363 -28.84 8.92 -6.53
CA ASN A 363 -28.49 10.34 -6.54
C ASN A 363 -28.76 11.00 -5.18
N GLU A 364 -29.90 10.71 -4.56
CA GLU A 364 -30.25 11.26 -3.26
C GLU A 364 -29.26 10.84 -2.17
N VAL A 365 -28.93 9.56 -2.10
CA VAL A 365 -27.99 9.08 -1.08
C VAL A 365 -26.57 9.63 -1.28
N LEU A 366 -26.08 9.71 -2.54
CA LEU A 366 -24.76 10.28 -2.81
C LEU A 366 -24.74 11.80 -2.59
N THR A 367 -25.85 12.49 -2.87
CA THR A 367 -25.99 13.92 -2.58
C THR A 367 -25.91 14.19 -1.09
N LEU A 368 -26.62 13.41 -0.27
CA LEU A 368 -26.54 13.54 1.20
C LEU A 368 -25.17 13.15 1.72
N ALA A 369 -24.61 12.02 1.23
CA ALA A 369 -23.27 11.55 1.61
C ALA A 369 -22.18 12.58 1.32
N SER A 370 -22.28 13.35 0.23
CA SER A 370 -21.30 14.38 -0.11
C SER A 370 -21.32 15.56 0.87
N LEU A 371 -22.49 15.93 1.43
CA LEU A 371 -22.55 16.89 2.53
C LEU A 371 -21.95 16.30 3.81
N VAL A 372 -22.35 15.09 4.17
CA VAL A 372 -21.87 14.38 5.36
C VAL A 372 -20.35 14.19 5.34
N GLU A 373 -19.76 13.90 4.17
CA GLU A 373 -18.30 13.76 3.99
C GLU A 373 -17.54 15.01 4.43
N LYS A 374 -18.12 16.21 4.20
CA LYS A 374 -17.47 17.47 4.52
C LYS A 374 -17.73 17.95 5.95
N GLU A 375 -18.83 17.55 6.55
CA GLU A 375 -19.25 18.03 7.85
C GLU A 375 -18.82 17.09 9.00
N GLY A 376 -18.73 15.79 8.76
CA GLY A 376 -18.45 14.79 9.79
C GLY A 376 -16.99 14.38 9.87
N ALA A 377 -16.37 14.50 11.05
CA ALA A 377 -14.98 14.06 11.27
C ALA A 377 -14.89 12.55 11.58
N THR A 378 -15.77 12.03 12.44
CA THR A 378 -15.82 10.62 12.83
C THR A 378 -16.98 9.88 12.17
N ASP A 379 -16.96 8.56 12.16
CA ASP A 379 -18.08 7.74 11.65
C ASP A 379 -19.36 7.99 12.42
N GLN A 380 -19.28 8.25 13.74
CA GLN A 380 -20.44 8.57 14.56
C GLN A 380 -20.97 9.97 14.25
N ASP A 381 -20.11 10.98 14.11
CA ASP A 381 -20.54 12.33 13.72
C ASP A 381 -21.25 12.30 12.37
N ARG A 382 -20.71 11.55 11.40
CA ARG A 382 -21.34 11.37 10.08
C ARG A 382 -22.76 10.80 10.20
N LYS A 383 -22.96 9.77 11.04
CA LYS A 383 -24.29 9.17 11.26
C LYS A 383 -25.26 10.13 11.93
N ASP A 384 -24.77 10.92 12.90
CA ASP A 384 -25.60 11.91 13.62
C ASP A 384 -25.93 13.11 12.73
N ILE A 385 -24.96 13.62 11.95
CA ILE A 385 -25.17 14.69 10.96
C ILE A 385 -26.15 14.23 9.88
N ALA A 386 -25.99 13.01 9.36
CA ALA A 386 -26.96 12.43 8.41
C ALA A 386 -28.38 12.39 9.00
N SER A 387 -28.49 12.03 10.29
CA SER A 387 -29.78 12.09 11.01
C SER A 387 -30.36 13.51 11.05
N VAL A 388 -29.54 14.53 11.33
CA VAL A 388 -29.99 15.93 11.29
C VAL A 388 -30.53 16.30 9.92
N PHE A 389 -29.82 15.98 8.84
CA PHE A 389 -30.26 16.28 7.50
C PHE A 389 -31.59 15.58 7.15
N TYR A 390 -31.74 14.30 7.47
CA TYR A 390 -33.01 13.60 7.28
C TYR A 390 -34.15 14.18 8.12
N ASN A 391 -33.89 14.56 9.37
CA ASN A 391 -34.90 15.18 10.21
C ASN A 391 -35.37 16.53 9.64
N ARG A 392 -34.44 17.33 9.09
CA ARG A 392 -34.76 18.57 8.39
C ARG A 392 -35.57 18.35 7.12
N LEU A 393 -35.14 17.37 6.28
CA LEU A 393 -35.88 16.98 5.07
C LEU A 393 -37.32 16.58 5.38
N ASN A 394 -37.51 15.77 6.46
CA ASN A 394 -38.83 15.32 6.89
C ASN A 394 -39.72 16.45 7.43
N GLN A 395 -39.16 17.63 7.75
CA GLN A 395 -39.87 18.81 8.26
C GLN A 395 -39.87 19.95 7.24
N ASP A 396 -39.52 19.70 5.97
CA ASP A 396 -39.38 20.73 4.92
C ASP A 396 -38.47 21.91 5.32
N MET A 397 -37.47 21.66 6.19
CA MET A 397 -36.48 22.64 6.61
C MET A 397 -35.34 22.73 5.61
N PRO A 398 -34.82 23.94 5.33
CA PRO A 398 -33.59 24.10 4.54
C PRO A 398 -32.41 23.40 5.24
N LEU A 399 -31.52 22.74 4.46
CA LEU A 399 -30.39 22.00 5.01
C LEU A 399 -29.27 22.91 5.56
N GLN A 400 -29.08 24.10 4.94
CA GLN A 400 -28.21 25.17 5.43
C GLN A 400 -26.75 24.75 5.63
N SER A 401 -26.09 24.29 4.59
CA SER A 401 -24.66 24.01 4.58
C SER A 401 -23.94 24.92 3.59
N ASN A 402 -22.88 25.58 4.03
CA ASN A 402 -21.98 26.40 3.21
C ASN A 402 -21.32 25.59 2.11
N ILE A 403 -21.13 24.29 2.31
CA ILE A 403 -20.47 23.38 1.38
C ILE A 403 -21.14 23.42 0.00
N ALA A 404 -22.47 23.44 -0.04
CA ALA A 404 -23.22 23.47 -1.28
C ALA A 404 -23.03 24.80 -2.04
N ILE A 405 -22.96 25.92 -1.35
CA ILE A 405 -22.69 27.24 -1.93
C ILE A 405 -21.25 27.30 -2.46
N LEU A 406 -20.26 26.87 -1.68
CA LEU A 406 -18.87 26.84 -2.10
C LEU A 406 -18.67 25.96 -3.35
N TYR A 407 -19.41 24.86 -3.47
CA TYR A 407 -19.39 24.04 -4.68
C TYR A 407 -19.99 24.79 -5.89
N ALA A 408 -21.15 25.44 -5.72
CA ALA A 408 -21.76 26.21 -6.78
C ALA A 408 -20.83 27.31 -7.31
N GLU A 409 -20.10 27.97 -6.44
CA GLU A 409 -19.09 28.99 -6.79
C GLU A 409 -17.78 28.40 -7.34
N GLY A 410 -17.60 27.08 -7.33
CA GLY A 410 -16.33 26.43 -7.73
C GLY A 410 -15.19 26.67 -6.75
N LYS A 411 -15.50 27.00 -5.50
CA LYS A 411 -14.55 27.28 -4.42
C LYS A 411 -14.36 26.12 -3.43
N LEU A 412 -15.21 25.08 -3.51
CA LEU A 412 -15.10 23.95 -2.59
C LEU A 412 -13.73 23.28 -2.69
N GLY A 413 -13.07 23.09 -1.53
CA GLY A 413 -11.72 22.56 -1.42
C GLY A 413 -10.62 23.61 -1.64
N GLN A 414 -10.96 24.87 -1.91
CA GLN A 414 -10.02 25.97 -1.79
C GLN A 414 -9.89 26.37 -0.32
N LYS A 415 -8.76 26.96 0.03
CA LYS A 415 -8.57 27.45 1.40
C LYS A 415 -9.40 28.70 1.60
N THR A 416 -10.39 28.58 2.46
CA THR A 416 -11.19 29.71 2.92
C THR A 416 -10.74 30.10 4.32
N THR A 417 -10.92 31.37 4.67
CA THR A 417 -10.79 31.87 6.05
C THR A 417 -12.15 31.79 6.75
N LEU A 418 -12.15 31.70 8.07
CA LEU A 418 -13.41 31.78 8.85
C LEU A 418 -14.24 33.01 8.51
N LYS A 419 -13.58 34.10 8.12
CA LYS A 419 -14.25 35.34 7.71
C LYS A 419 -14.95 35.15 6.34
N GLU A 420 -14.31 34.49 5.39
CA GLU A 420 -14.91 34.18 4.08
C GLU A 420 -16.09 33.24 4.26
N ASP A 421 -15.95 32.21 5.11
CA ASP A 421 -17.04 31.29 5.40
C ASP A 421 -18.23 31.98 6.09
N ALA A 422 -17.96 32.93 6.97
CA ALA A 422 -18.99 33.72 7.64
C ALA A 422 -19.66 34.77 6.73
N THR A 423 -19.07 35.09 5.59
CA THR A 423 -19.56 36.09 4.61
C THR A 423 -20.06 35.48 3.32
N ILE A 424 -20.29 34.16 3.29
CA ILE A 424 -20.89 33.48 2.15
C ILE A 424 -22.25 34.10 1.83
N ASP A 425 -22.49 34.37 0.54
CA ASP A 425 -23.77 34.91 0.05
C ASP A 425 -24.85 33.83 0.05
N THR A 426 -25.63 33.78 1.13
CA THR A 426 -26.77 32.86 1.29
C THR A 426 -28.00 33.28 0.48
N GLU A 427 -27.96 34.43 -0.22
CA GLU A 427 -29.06 34.93 -1.04
C GLU A 427 -28.88 34.64 -2.54
N GLN A 428 -27.73 34.11 -2.97
CA GLN A 428 -27.45 33.82 -4.36
C GLN A 428 -28.50 32.89 -5.00
N ASP A 429 -28.81 33.13 -6.28
CA ASP A 429 -29.72 32.29 -7.04
C ASP A 429 -28.97 31.10 -7.65
N SER A 430 -29.08 29.96 -6.98
CA SER A 430 -28.43 28.70 -7.37
C SER A 430 -29.28 27.51 -6.96
N PRO A 431 -29.40 26.46 -7.76
CA PRO A 431 -30.07 25.22 -7.36
C PRO A 431 -29.35 24.51 -6.21
N TYR A 432 -28.09 24.86 -5.94
CA TYR A 432 -27.31 24.37 -4.80
C TYR A 432 -27.48 25.23 -3.55
N ASN A 433 -28.25 26.32 -3.59
CA ASN A 433 -28.47 27.17 -2.42
C ASN A 433 -29.53 26.54 -1.50
N ILE A 434 -29.08 25.67 -0.60
CA ILE A 434 -29.91 24.98 0.41
C ILE A 434 -30.17 25.81 1.66
N TYR A 435 -29.89 27.13 1.63
CA TYR A 435 -30.42 28.12 2.57
C TYR A 435 -31.77 28.64 2.15
N LYS A 436 -31.99 28.77 0.82
CA LYS A 436 -33.24 29.27 0.22
C LYS A 436 -34.14 28.11 -0.24
N ASN A 437 -33.56 27.09 -0.81
CA ASN A 437 -34.29 25.96 -1.36
C ASN A 437 -34.42 24.87 -0.28
N THR A 438 -35.64 24.37 -0.10
CA THR A 438 -35.88 23.18 0.71
C THR A 438 -35.63 21.91 -0.10
N GLY A 439 -35.35 20.80 0.60
CA GLY A 439 -34.99 19.54 -0.04
C GLY A 439 -33.50 19.42 -0.34
N LEU A 440 -33.16 18.38 -1.11
CA LEU A 440 -31.80 18.13 -1.56
C LEU A 440 -31.43 18.99 -2.77
N MET A 441 -30.15 19.26 -2.91
CA MET A 441 -29.55 19.81 -4.14
C MET A 441 -29.79 18.85 -5.32
N PRO A 442 -29.63 19.32 -6.57
CA PRO A 442 -29.86 18.49 -7.76
C PRO A 442 -28.88 17.31 -7.89
N GLY A 443 -27.77 17.34 -7.19
CA GLY A 443 -26.76 16.29 -7.18
C GLY A 443 -25.67 16.54 -6.16
N PRO A 444 -24.72 15.58 -6.02
CA PRO A 444 -23.61 15.67 -5.07
C PRO A 444 -22.71 16.89 -5.29
N VAL A 445 -21.97 17.26 -4.27
CA VAL A 445 -21.00 18.37 -4.26
C VAL A 445 -19.54 17.90 -4.23
N ASP A 446 -19.33 16.64 -3.94
CA ASP A 446 -18.03 15.95 -4.00
C ASP A 446 -18.22 14.43 -4.11
N ASN A 447 -17.12 13.69 -4.11
CA ASN A 447 -17.12 12.23 -4.21
C ASN A 447 -16.84 11.63 -2.82
N PRO A 448 -17.88 11.12 -2.14
CA PRO A 448 -17.80 10.65 -0.76
C PRO A 448 -17.11 9.31 -0.62
N GLY A 449 -16.50 9.06 0.56
CA GLY A 449 -15.97 7.76 0.97
C GLY A 449 -17.03 6.81 1.51
N VAL A 450 -16.60 5.58 1.83
CA VAL A 450 -17.51 4.52 2.34
C VAL A 450 -18.23 4.95 3.62
N SER A 451 -17.52 5.59 4.55
CA SER A 451 -18.08 5.99 5.84
C SER A 451 -19.24 6.99 5.70
N ALA A 452 -19.09 7.98 4.81
CA ALA A 452 -20.15 8.95 4.53
C ALA A 452 -21.33 8.33 3.81
N ILE A 453 -21.09 7.42 2.86
CA ILE A 453 -22.13 6.65 2.18
C ILE A 453 -22.90 5.79 3.19
N GLU A 454 -22.21 5.06 4.06
CA GLU A 454 -22.85 4.24 5.08
C GLU A 454 -23.69 5.09 6.04
N ALA A 455 -23.18 6.25 6.46
CA ALA A 455 -23.91 7.16 7.32
C ALA A 455 -25.20 7.70 6.66
N ALA A 456 -25.13 8.02 5.36
CA ALA A 456 -26.31 8.45 4.60
C ALA A 456 -27.34 7.33 4.40
N VAL A 457 -26.89 6.08 4.22
CA VAL A 457 -27.78 4.92 4.10
C VAL A 457 -28.37 4.53 5.46
N ASN A 458 -27.57 4.54 6.52
CA ASN A 458 -27.92 4.07 7.85
C ASN A 458 -27.62 5.15 8.92
N PRO A 459 -28.36 6.30 8.90
CA PRO A 459 -28.17 7.37 9.87
C PRO A 459 -28.52 6.91 11.28
N SER A 460 -28.01 7.62 12.28
CA SER A 460 -28.46 7.51 13.66
C SER A 460 -29.95 7.85 13.78
N LYS A 461 -30.60 7.28 14.77
CA LYS A 461 -32.01 7.61 15.10
C LYS A 461 -32.03 8.67 16.20
N THR A 462 -31.99 9.93 15.82
CA THR A 462 -32.02 11.06 16.74
C THR A 462 -33.17 12.02 16.41
N ASP A 463 -33.44 12.96 17.34
CA ASP A 463 -34.39 14.09 17.13
C ASP A 463 -33.62 15.40 16.87
N TYR A 464 -32.33 15.35 16.59
CA TYR A 464 -31.53 16.54 16.37
C TYR A 464 -31.93 17.24 15.06
N LEU A 465 -32.00 18.56 15.11
CA LEU A 465 -32.27 19.43 13.95
C LEU A 465 -31.11 20.37 13.65
N TYR A 466 -30.16 20.49 14.56
CA TYR A 466 -29.03 21.40 14.45
C TYR A 466 -27.75 20.74 14.92
N PHE A 467 -26.64 21.16 14.33
CA PHE A 467 -25.31 20.84 14.81
C PHE A 467 -24.36 22.02 14.63
N VAL A 468 -23.26 22.03 15.34
CA VAL A 468 -22.17 22.99 15.21
C VAL A 468 -20.88 22.31 15.62
N ALA A 469 -19.80 22.55 14.88
CA ALA A 469 -18.47 22.06 15.21
C ALA A 469 -17.72 23.10 16.05
N ASN A 470 -17.03 22.66 17.10
CA ASN A 470 -16.10 23.47 17.86
C ASN A 470 -14.91 23.86 16.96
N VAL A 471 -14.63 25.15 16.88
CA VAL A 471 -13.58 25.69 15.98
C VAL A 471 -12.14 25.34 16.41
N GLU A 472 -11.93 24.88 17.65
CA GLU A 472 -10.61 24.53 18.19
C GLU A 472 -10.24 23.06 17.94
N ASN A 473 -11.20 22.15 18.15
CA ASN A 473 -10.95 20.71 18.16
C ASN A 473 -11.83 19.90 17.20
N GLY A 474 -12.79 20.56 16.52
CA GLY A 474 -13.68 19.90 15.57
C GLY A 474 -14.76 19.03 16.21
N GLU A 475 -14.92 19.03 17.54
CA GLU A 475 -15.97 18.29 18.24
C GLU A 475 -17.35 18.81 17.84
N VAL A 476 -18.28 17.92 17.51
CA VAL A 476 -19.60 18.29 17.00
C VAL A 476 -20.62 18.27 18.14
N PHE A 477 -21.36 19.35 18.28
CA PHE A 477 -22.44 19.53 19.26
C PHE A 477 -23.79 19.57 18.57
N PHE A 478 -24.69 18.71 18.97
CA PHE A 478 -26.02 18.56 18.40
C PHE A 478 -27.07 19.23 19.29
N ALA A 479 -28.15 19.71 18.65
CA ALA A 479 -29.26 20.32 19.35
C ALA A 479 -30.61 19.99 18.67
N LYS A 480 -31.65 19.90 19.47
CA LYS A 480 -33.04 19.67 19.02
C LYS A 480 -33.76 20.97 18.70
N THR A 481 -33.42 22.06 19.39
CA THR A 481 -34.05 23.36 19.25
C THR A 481 -33.04 24.41 18.78
N TYR A 482 -33.56 25.47 18.18
CA TYR A 482 -32.74 26.61 17.78
C TYR A 482 -32.11 27.34 18.97
N GLU A 483 -32.79 27.34 20.13
CA GLU A 483 -32.27 27.94 21.35
C GLU A 483 -31.05 27.19 21.88
N GLU A 484 -31.11 25.84 21.92
CA GLU A 484 -29.98 24.99 22.29
C GLU A 484 -28.81 25.15 21.29
N HIS A 485 -29.12 25.24 19.99
CA HIS A 485 -28.11 25.48 18.96
C HIS A 485 -27.38 26.81 19.17
N ASN A 486 -28.12 27.91 19.40
CA ASN A 486 -27.51 29.21 19.64
C ASN A 486 -26.62 29.20 20.88
N LYS A 487 -27.00 28.46 21.94
CA LYS A 487 -26.15 28.27 23.10
C LYS A 487 -24.85 27.55 22.74
N ASN A 488 -24.92 26.47 21.99
CA ASN A 488 -23.76 25.74 21.53
C ASN A 488 -22.84 26.63 20.64
N VAL A 489 -23.42 27.45 19.75
CA VAL A 489 -22.66 28.41 18.92
C VAL A 489 -21.94 29.42 19.78
N GLU A 490 -22.60 29.98 20.78
CA GLU A 490 -21.97 30.96 21.68
C GLU A 490 -20.84 30.32 22.49
N GLU A 491 -21.05 29.11 23.02
CA GLU A 491 -20.09 28.44 23.90
C GLU A 491 -18.89 27.89 23.13
N HIS A 492 -19.09 27.27 21.95
CA HIS A 492 -18.07 26.51 21.25
C HIS A 492 -17.49 27.22 20.02
N VAL A 493 -18.09 28.31 19.55
CA VAL A 493 -17.61 29.12 18.43
C VAL A 493 -17.28 30.54 18.87
N ASN A 494 -18.28 31.35 19.22
CA ASN A 494 -18.10 32.79 19.43
C ASN A 494 -17.15 33.11 20.60
N SER A 495 -17.31 32.42 21.74
CA SER A 495 -16.45 32.62 22.92
C SER A 495 -14.99 32.28 22.63
N LYS A 496 -14.76 31.25 21.80
CA LYS A 496 -13.41 30.79 21.41
C LYS A 496 -12.74 31.76 20.44
N LEU A 497 -13.48 32.22 19.43
CA LEU A 497 -12.99 33.24 18.49
C LEU A 497 -12.62 34.55 19.19
N THR A 498 -13.40 34.96 20.23
CA THR A 498 -13.11 36.15 21.02
C THR A 498 -11.86 35.99 21.86
N GLN A 499 -11.62 34.81 22.45
CA GLN A 499 -10.39 34.50 23.20
C GLN A 499 -9.16 34.46 22.33
N ALA A 500 -9.24 33.85 21.14
CA ALA A 500 -8.15 33.79 20.17
C ALA A 500 -7.73 35.18 19.64
N SER A 501 -8.67 36.13 19.58
CA SER A 501 -8.40 37.51 19.16
C SER A 501 -7.86 38.41 20.29
N SER A 502 -7.85 37.94 21.53
CA SER A 502 -7.39 38.68 22.72
C SER A 502 -5.97 38.31 23.16
N ASN A 503 -5.38 37.26 22.59
CA ASN A 503 -4.00 36.79 22.80
C ASN A 503 -3.11 37.07 21.57
#